data_3b0a57938f17ffab24e2cd28c0900321
#
_entry.id   3b0a57938f17ffab24e2cd28c0900321
#
_cell.length_a   1.000
_cell.length_b   1.000
_cell.length_c   1.000
_cell.angle_alpha   90.00
_cell.angle_beta   90.00
_cell.angle_gamma   90.00
#
_symmetry.space_group_name_H-M   'P 1'
#
loop_
_entity.id
_entity.type
_entity.pdbx_description
1 polymer ?
#
loop_
_entity_poly.entity_id
_entity_poly.type
_entity_poly.pdbx_seq_one_letter_code
_entity_poly.pdbx_strand_id
1 'polypeptide(L)'
;MTINANRRTAMYAGVAALAAIAGAGVAWKRQAAQGAGDIAADVMQAFWSAEFDTPTGESLPMAGFQGKPLVINFWATWCTPCVEEMPLIDAFFRENKEKGWQVLGLAIDQPSRVRQFLGQFPVTYKIGLAGLNGTELAKQLGNDVGGLPFTVVLDGQGRLIQQKVGKLTPDDIKKWSI
;
A
#
# COMPACT_ATOMS: atom_id res chain seq x y z
N MET A 1 69.10 5.50 2.81
CA MET A 1 68.06 5.31 1.84
C MET A 1 66.77 4.86 2.54
N THR A 2 65.96 5.81 3.03
CA THR A 2 64.75 5.56 3.84
C THR A 2 63.58 6.39 3.30
N ILE A 3 63.12 6.11 2.07
CA ILE A 3 62.04 6.87 1.43
C ILE A 3 61.03 5.87 0.80
N ASN A 4 60.43 5.03 1.53
CA ASN A 4 59.36 4.24 0.93
C ASN A 4 58.15 3.86 1.84
N ALA A 5 58.25 4.05 3.14
CA ALA A 5 57.18 3.75 4.06
C ALA A 5 56.01 4.80 3.96
N ASN A 6 56.36 6.10 3.94
CA ASN A 6 55.36 7.18 3.99
C ASN A 6 54.50 7.29 2.71
N ARG A 7 55.06 6.95 1.53
CA ARG A 7 54.30 6.99 0.26
C ARG A 7 53.26 5.88 0.14
N ARG A 8 53.57 4.68 0.64
CA ARG A 8 52.64 3.56 0.69
C ARG A 8 51.47 3.82 1.67
N THR A 9 51.80 4.35 2.84
CA THR A 9 50.78 4.72 3.87
C THR A 9 49.85 5.82 3.36
N ALA A 10 50.35 6.83 2.66
CA ALA A 10 49.54 7.88 2.04
C ALA A 10 48.60 7.34 0.95
N MET A 11 49.08 6.38 0.12
CA MET A 11 48.22 5.75 -0.93
C MET A 11 47.09 4.91 -0.32
N TYR A 12 47.38 4.15 0.75
CA TYR A 12 46.34 3.35 1.43
C TYR A 12 45.33 4.23 2.15
N ALA A 13 45.74 5.35 2.76
CA ALA A 13 44.84 6.31 3.38
C ALA A 13 43.91 6.99 2.33
N GLY A 14 44.43 7.32 1.14
CA GLY A 14 43.64 7.91 0.05
C GLY A 14 42.60 6.95 -0.51
N VAL A 15 42.94 5.68 -0.71
CA VAL A 15 42.00 4.64 -1.21
C VAL A 15 40.91 4.33 -0.17
N ALA A 16 41.25 4.28 1.10
CA ALA A 16 40.28 4.06 2.18
C ALA A 16 39.28 5.23 2.30
N ALA A 17 39.75 6.47 2.15
CA ALA A 17 38.88 7.65 2.18
C ALA A 17 37.93 7.69 0.98
N LEU A 18 38.38 7.35 -0.21
CA LEU A 18 37.51 7.28 -1.41
C LEU A 18 36.48 6.18 -1.32
N ALA A 19 36.82 5.01 -0.76
CA ALA A 19 35.87 3.91 -0.53
C ALA A 19 34.80 4.28 0.51
N ALA A 20 35.17 5.00 1.57
CA ALA A 20 34.22 5.47 2.58
C ALA A 20 33.24 6.51 2.03
N ILE A 21 33.72 7.44 1.18
CA ILE A 21 32.86 8.45 0.54
C ILE A 21 31.92 7.80 -0.49
N ALA A 22 32.41 6.85 -1.27
CA ALA A 22 31.57 6.10 -2.22
C ALA A 22 30.52 5.23 -1.50
N GLY A 23 30.91 4.56 -0.40
CA GLY A 23 30.00 3.77 0.44
C GLY A 23 28.92 4.62 1.09
N ALA A 24 29.28 5.78 1.66
CA ALA A 24 28.34 6.72 2.26
C ALA A 24 27.38 7.31 1.21
N GLY A 25 27.87 7.63 0.01
CA GLY A 25 27.03 8.13 -1.09
C GLY A 25 26.03 7.10 -1.63
N VAL A 26 26.42 5.82 -1.68
CA VAL A 26 25.52 4.72 -2.06
C VAL A 26 24.50 4.44 -0.95
N ALA A 27 24.92 4.44 0.30
CA ALA A 27 24.02 4.28 1.44
C ALA A 27 23.02 5.44 1.53
N TRP A 28 23.46 6.68 1.33
CA TRP A 28 22.56 7.85 1.30
C TRP A 28 21.63 7.83 0.09
N LYS A 29 22.10 7.44 -1.12
CA LYS A 29 21.21 7.25 -2.26
C LYS A 29 20.18 6.15 -2.04
N ARG A 30 20.54 5.05 -1.37
CA ARG A 30 19.59 4.00 -0.99
C ARG A 30 18.59 4.49 0.05
N GLN A 31 19.02 5.27 1.03
CA GLN A 31 18.16 5.85 2.05
C GLN A 31 17.30 7.00 1.51
N ALA A 32 17.80 7.79 0.54
CA ALA A 32 17.02 8.81 -0.15
C ALA A 32 16.05 8.24 -1.21
N ALA A 33 16.33 7.04 -1.73
CA ALA A 33 15.40 6.29 -2.60
C ALA A 33 14.29 5.59 -1.80
N GLN A 34 14.44 5.44 -0.47
CA GLN A 34 13.38 5.12 0.48
C GLN A 34 12.69 6.43 0.94
N GLY A 35 12.48 7.32 -0.04
CA GLY A 35 11.95 8.65 0.18
C GLY A 35 10.51 8.65 0.68
N ALA A 36 10.22 9.62 1.49
CA ALA A 36 8.93 10.04 2.01
C ALA A 36 7.75 9.58 1.13
N GLY A 37 7.11 8.46 1.49
CA GLY A 37 5.95 7.93 0.80
C GLY A 37 5.84 6.42 0.73
N ASP A 38 6.91 5.64 0.87
CA ASP A 38 6.81 4.19 0.83
C ASP A 38 6.32 3.64 2.18
N ILE A 39 5.35 2.71 2.12
CA ILE A 39 4.91 1.95 3.29
C ILE A 39 6.10 1.09 3.77
N ALA A 40 6.35 1.09 5.08
CA ALA A 40 7.45 0.32 5.66
C ALA A 40 7.36 -1.17 5.29
N ALA A 41 8.49 -1.80 5.01
CA ALA A 41 8.53 -3.17 4.49
C ALA A 41 7.95 -4.21 5.47
N ASP A 42 8.10 -4.00 6.77
CA ASP A 42 7.53 -4.83 7.83
C ASP A 42 6.00 -4.70 7.88
N VAL A 43 5.45 -3.50 7.68
CA VAL A 43 4.00 -3.26 7.56
C VAL A 43 3.43 -3.98 6.34
N MET A 44 4.10 -3.88 5.18
CA MET A 44 3.68 -4.59 3.98
C MET A 44 3.77 -6.10 4.14
N GLN A 45 4.82 -6.61 4.81
CA GLN A 45 4.93 -8.03 5.10
C GLN A 45 3.81 -8.50 6.03
N ALA A 46 3.49 -7.73 7.08
CA ALA A 46 2.38 -8.02 7.97
C ALA A 46 1.04 -8.01 7.22
N PHE A 47 0.82 -7.03 6.35
CA PHE A 47 -0.38 -6.96 5.50
C PHE A 47 -0.52 -8.21 4.60
N TRP A 48 0.54 -8.62 3.90
CA TRP A 48 0.48 -9.82 3.05
C TRP A 48 0.29 -11.12 3.81
N SER A 49 0.68 -11.14 5.10
CA SER A 49 0.47 -12.30 5.99
C SER A 49 -0.89 -12.29 6.68
N ALA A 50 -1.65 -11.19 6.55
CA ALA A 50 -2.95 -11.07 7.18
C ALA A 50 -4.03 -11.87 6.44
N GLU A 51 -5.09 -12.18 7.18
CA GLU A 51 -6.28 -12.86 6.70
C GLU A 51 -7.50 -12.12 7.26
N PHE A 52 -8.50 -11.91 6.43
CA PHE A 52 -9.78 -11.31 6.81
C PHE A 52 -10.92 -12.28 6.50
N ASP A 53 -12.02 -12.15 7.22
CA ASP A 53 -13.24 -12.83 6.82
C ASP A 53 -13.95 -12.04 5.72
N THR A 54 -14.56 -12.73 4.77
CA THR A 54 -15.53 -12.11 3.85
C THR A 54 -16.87 -11.87 4.57
N PRO A 55 -17.78 -11.07 4.02
CA PRO A 55 -19.14 -10.94 4.55
C PRO A 55 -19.91 -12.26 4.63
N THR A 56 -19.55 -13.26 3.84
CA THR A 56 -20.14 -14.62 3.85
C THR A 56 -19.46 -15.57 4.83
N GLY A 57 -18.38 -15.15 5.49
CA GLY A 57 -17.66 -15.95 6.48
C GLY A 57 -16.56 -16.83 5.89
N GLU A 58 -16.21 -16.62 4.63
CA GLU A 58 -15.07 -17.30 4.00
C GLU A 58 -13.77 -16.58 4.33
N SER A 59 -12.68 -17.34 4.46
CA SER A 59 -11.33 -16.76 4.63
C SER A 59 -10.88 -16.04 3.36
N LEU A 60 -10.28 -14.86 3.55
CA LEU A 60 -9.70 -14.02 2.51
C LEU A 60 -8.23 -13.71 2.85
N PRO A 61 -7.28 -14.58 2.46
CA PRO A 61 -5.87 -14.35 2.70
C PRO A 61 -5.32 -13.27 1.77
N MET A 62 -4.60 -12.31 2.33
CA MET A 62 -3.99 -11.19 1.58
C MET A 62 -2.88 -11.66 0.62
N ALA A 63 -2.23 -12.78 0.92
CA ALA A 63 -1.26 -13.40 0.02
C ALA A 63 -1.80 -13.67 -1.39
N GLY A 64 -3.10 -13.91 -1.53
CA GLY A 64 -3.75 -14.12 -2.84
C GLY A 64 -3.77 -12.90 -3.76
N PHE A 65 -3.48 -11.72 -3.22
CA PHE A 65 -3.42 -10.45 -3.97
C PHE A 65 -2.00 -10.06 -4.40
N GLN A 66 -0.96 -10.78 -3.91
CA GLN A 66 0.42 -10.48 -4.27
C GLN A 66 0.70 -10.68 -5.77
N GLY A 67 1.66 -9.90 -6.28
CA GLY A 67 2.11 -10.03 -7.67
C GLY A 67 1.21 -9.37 -8.70
N LYS A 68 0.17 -8.65 -8.26
CA LYS A 68 -0.78 -7.93 -9.12
C LYS A 68 -1.01 -6.52 -8.59
N PRO A 69 -1.33 -5.55 -9.48
CA PRO A 69 -1.74 -4.22 -9.02
C PRO A 69 -3.00 -4.33 -8.16
N LEU A 70 -2.99 -3.63 -7.01
CA LEU A 70 -4.05 -3.74 -6.01
C LEU A 70 -4.51 -2.36 -5.54
N VAL A 71 -5.81 -2.13 -5.56
CA VAL A 71 -6.48 -1.03 -4.87
C VAL A 71 -7.03 -1.56 -3.54
N ILE A 72 -6.63 -0.98 -2.42
CA ILE A 72 -7.15 -1.25 -1.08
C ILE A 72 -7.95 -0.04 -0.66
N ASN A 73 -9.26 -0.21 -0.47
CA ASN A 73 -10.16 0.87 -0.05
C ASN A 73 -10.74 0.56 1.34
N PHE A 74 -10.43 1.40 2.32
CA PHE A 74 -11.00 1.33 3.66
C PHE A 74 -12.29 2.14 3.72
N TRP A 75 -13.36 1.51 4.16
CA TRP A 75 -14.70 2.07 4.12
C TRP A 75 -15.60 1.61 5.27
N ALA A 76 -16.76 2.24 5.42
CA ALA A 76 -17.80 1.81 6.36
C ALA A 76 -19.20 2.12 5.81
N THR A 77 -20.23 1.39 6.26
CA THR A 77 -21.61 1.59 5.80
C THR A 77 -22.19 2.93 6.24
N TRP A 78 -21.72 3.49 7.34
CA TRP A 78 -22.11 4.80 7.87
C TRP A 78 -21.35 5.98 7.27
N CYS A 79 -20.36 5.72 6.42
CA CYS A 79 -19.51 6.72 5.79
C CYS A 79 -20.10 7.11 4.43
N THR A 80 -20.86 8.20 4.36
CA THR A 80 -21.52 8.66 3.13
C THR A 80 -20.55 8.80 1.95
N PRO A 81 -19.37 9.50 2.04
CA PRO A 81 -18.46 9.61 0.90
C PRO A 81 -17.85 8.26 0.48
N CYS A 82 -17.74 7.28 1.41
CA CYS A 82 -17.30 5.92 1.05
C CYS A 82 -18.33 5.25 0.14
N VAL A 83 -19.60 5.30 0.54
CA VAL A 83 -20.70 4.69 -0.24
C VAL A 83 -20.82 5.33 -1.62
N GLU A 84 -20.65 6.66 -1.70
CA GLU A 84 -20.75 7.39 -2.96
C GLU A 84 -19.62 7.06 -3.96
N GLU A 85 -18.43 6.64 -3.51
CA GLU A 85 -17.33 6.30 -4.41
C GLU A 85 -17.31 4.81 -4.83
N MET A 86 -18.02 3.92 -4.10
CA MET A 86 -18.03 2.49 -4.41
C MET A 86 -18.43 2.16 -5.86
N PRO A 87 -19.43 2.80 -6.49
CA PRO A 87 -19.74 2.57 -7.89
C PRO A 87 -18.60 2.91 -8.85
N LEU A 88 -17.81 3.95 -8.53
CA LEU A 88 -16.67 4.35 -9.34
C LEU A 88 -15.53 3.33 -9.23
N ILE A 89 -15.27 2.81 -8.02
CA ILE A 89 -14.29 1.75 -7.78
C ILE A 89 -14.73 0.44 -8.46
N ASP A 90 -16.01 0.10 -8.39
CA ASP A 90 -16.56 -1.11 -9.03
C ASP A 90 -16.48 -1.03 -10.56
N ALA A 91 -16.74 0.13 -11.15
CA ALA A 91 -16.57 0.35 -12.58
C ALA A 91 -15.10 0.16 -12.99
N PHE A 92 -14.16 0.77 -12.25
CA PHE A 92 -12.74 0.58 -12.49
C PHE A 92 -12.34 -0.91 -12.43
N PHE A 93 -12.80 -1.65 -11.41
CA PHE A 93 -12.48 -3.07 -11.29
C PHE A 93 -12.99 -3.88 -12.48
N ARG A 94 -14.26 -3.69 -12.88
CA ARG A 94 -14.86 -4.40 -14.02
C ARG A 94 -14.11 -4.16 -15.33
N GLU A 95 -13.63 -2.93 -15.55
CA GLU A 95 -12.91 -2.54 -16.76
C GLU A 95 -11.45 -3.02 -16.80
N ASN A 96 -10.84 -3.29 -15.62
CA ASN A 96 -9.40 -3.55 -15.53
C ASN A 96 -9.03 -4.92 -14.94
N LYS A 97 -9.98 -5.72 -14.45
CA LYS A 97 -9.71 -7.06 -13.88
C LYS A 97 -9.02 -8.00 -14.88
N GLU A 98 -9.39 -7.94 -16.17
CA GLU A 98 -8.76 -8.76 -17.22
C GLU A 98 -7.32 -8.29 -17.54
N LYS A 99 -6.96 -7.06 -17.16
CA LYS A 99 -5.59 -6.53 -17.21
C LYS A 99 -4.78 -6.86 -15.96
N GLY A 100 -5.35 -7.65 -15.04
CA GLY A 100 -4.68 -8.10 -13.81
C GLY A 100 -4.93 -7.23 -12.58
N TRP A 101 -5.66 -6.11 -12.70
CA TRP A 101 -6.00 -5.28 -11.54
C TRP A 101 -6.89 -6.02 -10.55
N GLN A 102 -6.61 -5.80 -9.28
CA GLN A 102 -7.43 -6.26 -8.16
C GLN A 102 -7.93 -5.09 -7.33
N VAL A 103 -9.08 -5.28 -6.69
CA VAL A 103 -9.66 -4.34 -5.75
C VAL A 103 -10.09 -5.11 -4.50
N LEU A 104 -9.76 -4.55 -3.35
CA LEU A 104 -10.13 -5.03 -2.02
C LEU A 104 -10.78 -3.89 -1.24
N GLY A 105 -12.04 -4.06 -0.87
CA GLY A 105 -12.70 -3.19 0.09
C GLY A 105 -12.53 -3.75 1.50
N LEU A 106 -11.84 -3.03 2.39
CA LEU A 106 -11.69 -3.41 3.79
C LEU A 106 -12.71 -2.63 4.65
N ALA A 107 -13.73 -3.32 5.12
CA ALA A 107 -14.82 -2.73 5.90
C ALA A 107 -14.42 -2.54 7.36
N ILE A 108 -14.44 -1.29 7.83
CA ILE A 108 -14.29 -0.90 9.25
C ILE A 108 -15.69 -0.75 9.84
N ASP A 109 -16.40 -1.87 9.95
CA ASP A 109 -17.79 -1.90 10.40
C ASP A 109 -18.17 -3.28 10.94
N GLN A 110 -19.37 -3.39 11.49
CA GLN A 110 -19.92 -4.65 11.97
C GLN A 110 -20.30 -5.57 10.80
N PRO A 111 -19.97 -6.87 10.86
CA PRO A 111 -20.26 -7.82 9.78
C PRO A 111 -21.72 -7.85 9.33
N SER A 112 -22.67 -7.72 10.27
CA SER A 112 -24.11 -7.70 9.97
C SER A 112 -24.54 -6.50 9.14
N ARG A 113 -23.97 -5.31 9.44
CA ARG A 113 -24.23 -4.08 8.69
C ARG A 113 -23.66 -4.15 7.28
N VAL A 114 -22.42 -4.68 7.16
CA VAL A 114 -21.78 -4.87 5.86
C VAL A 114 -22.62 -5.83 5.00
N ARG A 115 -23.07 -6.97 5.54
CA ARG A 115 -23.94 -7.91 4.79
C ARG A 115 -25.24 -7.26 4.34
N GLN A 116 -25.91 -6.53 5.24
CA GLN A 116 -27.17 -5.85 4.91
C GLN A 116 -26.95 -4.81 3.81
N PHE A 117 -25.88 -4.02 3.91
CA PHE A 117 -25.54 -3.00 2.91
C PHE A 117 -25.26 -3.62 1.55
N LEU A 118 -24.41 -4.64 1.47
CA LEU A 118 -24.05 -5.30 0.20
C LEU A 118 -25.23 -6.06 -0.43
N GLY A 119 -26.23 -6.45 0.36
CA GLY A 119 -27.48 -6.98 -0.16
C GLY A 119 -28.32 -5.95 -0.92
N GLN A 120 -28.15 -4.66 -0.63
CA GLN A 120 -28.85 -3.56 -1.31
C GLN A 120 -27.97 -2.90 -2.38
N PHE A 121 -26.67 -2.81 -2.14
CA PHE A 121 -25.69 -2.15 -3.00
C PHE A 121 -24.52 -3.12 -3.27
N PRO A 122 -24.72 -4.14 -4.13
CA PRO A 122 -23.68 -5.12 -4.42
C PRO A 122 -22.53 -4.51 -5.21
N VAL A 123 -21.32 -5.00 -4.93
CA VAL A 123 -20.10 -4.71 -5.69
C VAL A 123 -19.52 -6.01 -6.23
N THR A 124 -18.69 -5.93 -7.29
CA THR A 124 -18.13 -7.12 -7.95
C THR A 124 -16.70 -7.45 -7.48
N TYR A 125 -16.06 -6.56 -6.74
CA TYR A 125 -14.74 -6.77 -6.14
C TYR A 125 -14.83 -7.40 -4.74
N LYS A 126 -13.70 -7.89 -4.23
CA LYS A 126 -13.63 -8.57 -2.93
C LYS A 126 -13.82 -7.61 -1.77
N ILE A 127 -14.60 -8.02 -0.78
CA ILE A 127 -14.78 -7.32 0.49
C ILE A 127 -14.23 -8.19 1.61
N GLY A 128 -13.35 -7.60 2.43
CA GLY A 128 -12.87 -8.15 3.70
C GLY A 128 -13.41 -7.37 4.89
N LEU A 129 -13.64 -8.05 6.00
CA LEU A 129 -14.11 -7.47 7.24
C LEU A 129 -12.90 -7.15 8.13
N ALA A 130 -12.44 -5.91 8.14
CA ALA A 130 -11.32 -5.48 8.97
C ALA A 130 -11.74 -5.12 10.40
N GLY A 131 -13.05 -4.91 10.64
CA GLY A 131 -13.56 -4.54 11.95
C GLY A 131 -12.88 -3.29 12.53
N LEU A 132 -12.85 -3.17 13.86
CA LEU A 132 -12.22 -2.03 14.53
C LEU A 132 -10.68 -1.99 14.30
N ASN A 133 -10.05 -3.16 14.16
CA ASN A 133 -8.60 -3.25 13.88
C ASN A 133 -8.23 -2.67 12.52
N GLY A 134 -9.19 -2.53 11.61
CA GLY A 134 -8.99 -1.90 10.31
C GLY A 134 -8.53 -0.44 10.40
N THR A 135 -8.88 0.26 11.49
CA THR A 135 -8.40 1.64 11.72
C THR A 135 -6.90 1.68 11.96
N GLU A 136 -6.38 0.75 12.76
CA GLU A 136 -4.94 0.67 13.01
C GLU A 136 -4.17 0.23 11.76
N LEU A 137 -4.70 -0.74 11.02
CA LEU A 137 -4.12 -1.13 9.74
C LEU A 137 -4.10 0.02 8.72
N ALA A 138 -5.20 0.77 8.61
CA ALA A 138 -5.25 1.95 7.75
C ALA A 138 -4.19 2.99 8.14
N LYS A 139 -3.98 3.21 9.45
CA LYS A 139 -2.95 4.10 9.96
C LYS A 139 -1.55 3.63 9.61
N GLN A 140 -1.24 2.34 9.81
CA GLN A 140 0.03 1.74 9.42
C GLN A 140 0.29 1.85 7.91
N LEU A 141 -0.77 1.83 7.11
CA LEU A 141 -0.72 2.04 5.67
C LEU A 141 -0.75 3.53 5.25
N GLY A 142 -0.59 4.47 6.19
CA GLY A 142 -0.41 5.89 5.94
C GLY A 142 -1.64 6.79 6.14
N ASN A 143 -2.71 6.30 6.78
CA ASN A 143 -3.87 7.13 7.16
C ASN A 143 -3.64 7.81 8.52
N ASP A 144 -2.71 8.73 8.60
CA ASP A 144 -2.33 9.39 9.85
C ASP A 144 -3.48 10.19 10.49
N VAL A 145 -4.43 10.66 9.68
CA VAL A 145 -5.58 11.44 10.16
C VAL A 145 -6.79 10.58 10.56
N GLY A 146 -6.77 9.27 10.25
CA GLY A 146 -7.84 8.32 10.59
C GLY A 146 -9.17 8.55 9.86
N GLY A 147 -9.20 9.36 8.80
CA GLY A 147 -10.41 9.66 8.03
C GLY A 147 -10.80 8.52 7.07
N LEU A 148 -12.10 8.42 6.78
CA LEU A 148 -12.66 7.54 5.75
C LEU A 148 -13.38 8.38 4.66
N PRO A 149 -13.38 7.90 3.41
CA PRO A 149 -12.66 6.72 2.91
C PRO A 149 -11.15 6.93 2.90
N PHE A 150 -10.41 5.83 2.92
CA PHE A 150 -8.97 5.85 2.70
C PHE A 150 -8.60 4.81 1.65
N THR A 151 -7.80 5.21 0.67
CA THR A 151 -7.41 4.35 -0.44
C THR A 151 -5.90 4.28 -0.57
N VAL A 152 -5.38 3.06 -0.71
CA VAL A 152 -3.99 2.74 -1.03
C VAL A 152 -3.96 2.01 -2.35
N VAL A 153 -3.07 2.41 -3.26
CA VAL A 153 -2.89 1.77 -4.55
C VAL A 153 -1.46 1.28 -4.67
N LEU A 154 -1.33 -0.01 -4.93
CA LEU A 154 -0.04 -0.69 -5.08
C LEU A 154 0.14 -1.19 -6.51
N ASP A 155 1.38 -1.17 -7.00
CA ASP A 155 1.74 -1.84 -8.26
C ASP A 155 1.89 -3.37 -8.09
N GLY A 156 2.16 -4.08 -9.19
CA GLY A 156 2.36 -5.53 -9.16
C GLY A 156 3.58 -6.01 -8.36
N GLN A 157 4.47 -5.11 -7.96
CA GLN A 157 5.61 -5.36 -7.07
C GLN A 157 5.30 -5.00 -5.61
N GLY A 158 4.09 -4.54 -5.31
CA GLY A 158 3.67 -4.10 -3.98
C GLY A 158 4.20 -2.71 -3.59
N ARG A 159 4.71 -1.93 -4.55
CA ARG A 159 5.17 -0.55 -4.30
C ARG A 159 3.99 0.41 -4.34
N LEU A 160 4.06 1.43 -3.51
CA LEU A 160 3.02 2.44 -3.42
C LEU A 160 2.95 3.29 -4.71
N ILE A 161 1.76 3.35 -5.32
CA ILE A 161 1.43 4.27 -6.43
C ILE A 161 0.75 5.53 -5.88
N GLN A 162 -0.23 5.34 -5.00
CA GLN A 162 -1.03 6.43 -4.45
C GLN A 162 -1.58 6.10 -3.08
N GLN A 163 -1.67 7.11 -2.23
CA GLN A 163 -2.49 7.13 -1.01
C GLN A 163 -3.45 8.32 -1.10
N LYS A 164 -4.69 8.12 -0.63
CA LYS A 164 -5.66 9.21 -0.55
C LYS A 164 -6.60 9.02 0.63
N VAL A 165 -6.70 10.03 1.47
CA VAL A 165 -7.78 10.20 2.44
C VAL A 165 -8.87 11.04 1.80
N GLY A 166 -10.12 10.63 1.96
CA GLY A 166 -11.29 11.29 1.36
C GLY A 166 -11.69 10.69 0.01
N LYS A 167 -12.86 11.11 -0.46
CA LYS A 167 -13.54 10.56 -1.64
C LYS A 167 -12.66 10.61 -2.90
N LEU A 168 -12.62 9.50 -3.61
CA LEU A 168 -11.97 9.39 -4.92
C LEU A 168 -12.75 10.16 -5.98
N THR A 169 -12.00 10.74 -6.91
CA THR A 169 -12.53 11.37 -8.13
C THR A 169 -12.14 10.55 -9.37
N PRO A 170 -12.82 10.72 -10.52
CA PRO A 170 -12.39 10.09 -11.76
C PRO A 170 -10.94 10.42 -12.14
N ASP A 171 -10.44 11.63 -11.80
CA ASP A 171 -9.07 12.01 -12.08
C ASP A 171 -8.04 11.32 -11.17
N ASP A 172 -8.44 10.90 -9.97
CA ASP A 172 -7.58 10.06 -9.12
C ASP A 172 -7.40 8.67 -9.74
N ILE A 173 -8.48 8.07 -10.23
CA ILE A 173 -8.47 6.75 -10.86
C ILE A 173 -7.65 6.74 -12.16
N LYS A 174 -7.71 7.81 -12.96
CA LYS A 174 -6.88 7.93 -14.18
C LYS A 174 -5.39 7.84 -13.90
N LYS A 175 -4.92 8.22 -12.70
CA LYS A 175 -3.51 8.14 -12.30
C LYS A 175 -3.04 6.71 -12.01
N TRP A 176 -3.96 5.75 -11.87
CA TRP A 176 -3.63 4.34 -11.62
C TRP A 176 -3.26 3.58 -12.90
N SER A 177 -3.53 4.16 -14.06
CA SER A 177 -3.15 3.55 -15.35
C SER A 177 -1.63 3.46 -15.43
N ILE A 178 -1.12 2.23 -15.38
CA ILE A 178 0.28 1.84 -15.59
C ILE A 178 0.42 1.39 -17.03
#